data_55010ab75731d23942bc64acfe9d32d2
#
_entry.id   55010ab75731d23942bc64acfe9d32d2
#
_cell.length_a   1.000
_cell.length_b   1.000
_cell.length_c   1.000
_cell.angle_alpha   90.00
_cell.angle_beta   90.00
_cell.angle_gamma   90.00
#
_symmetry.space_group_name_H-M   'P 1'
#
loop_
_entity.id
_entity.type
_entity.pdbx_description
1 polymer ?
#
loop_
_entity_poly.entity_id
_entity_poly.type
_entity_poly.pdbx_seq_one_letter_code
_entity_poly.pdbx_strand_id
1 'polypeptide(L)'
;ASDDGDRQLLFCRRKDEEREIWDGFRHGPEAAQQMFGFDEAYPIDELDGRLPDLASDRPALFTPLGLFEPWDRKVSAVLNEVRARVRTGVAAPEQVIDIRAALDHMRLVKDEHEVALMRRAAALSSGAHRRAMERTRPGWHEYQVEAELVHEFLRHGAQSVAYPSIVASGPNACVLHYRDNDRRMADGELLLIDAGCEYRG
;
A
#
# COMPACT_ATOMS: atom_id res chain seq x y z
N ALA A 1 -2.61 20.85 -18.18
CA ALA A 1 -4.06 20.74 -18.20
C ALA A 1 -4.48 20.66 -19.66
N SER A 2 -5.10 19.58 -20.07
CA SER A 2 -5.81 19.54 -21.33
C SER A 2 -7.15 20.24 -21.12
N ASP A 3 -7.73 20.84 -22.16
CA ASP A 3 -9.09 21.40 -22.14
C ASP A 3 -10.19 20.37 -21.79
N ASP A 4 -9.82 19.09 -21.66
CA ASP A 4 -10.68 17.95 -21.30
C ASP A 4 -10.88 17.73 -19.79
N GLY A 5 -10.37 18.61 -18.93
CA GLY A 5 -10.45 18.46 -17.49
C GLY A 5 -9.59 17.29 -16.94
N ASP A 6 -9.51 17.19 -15.62
CA ASP A 6 -8.79 16.11 -14.93
C ASP A 6 -9.63 14.82 -14.97
N ARG A 7 -9.52 14.03 -16.03
CA ARG A 7 -10.20 12.72 -16.13
C ARG A 7 -9.46 11.67 -15.32
N GLN A 8 -10.22 10.96 -14.49
CA GLN A 8 -9.73 9.84 -13.71
C GLN A 8 -10.21 8.51 -14.31
N LEU A 9 -9.26 7.70 -14.76
CA LEU A 9 -9.53 6.42 -15.41
C LEU A 9 -9.06 5.28 -14.50
N LEU A 10 -9.94 4.29 -14.29
CA LEU A 10 -9.63 3.08 -13.55
C LEU A 10 -9.46 1.90 -14.50
N PHE A 11 -8.37 1.15 -14.34
CA PHE A 11 -8.21 -0.15 -14.96
C PHE A 11 -8.23 -1.23 -13.89
N CYS A 12 -9.23 -2.12 -13.93
CA CYS A 12 -9.40 -3.16 -12.93
C CYS A 12 -9.77 -4.52 -13.54
N ARG A 13 -9.71 -5.57 -12.73
CA ARG A 13 -10.09 -6.90 -13.17
C ARG A 13 -11.58 -6.96 -13.51
N ARG A 14 -11.94 -7.71 -14.58
CA ARG A 14 -13.33 -8.02 -14.93
C ARG A 14 -14.02 -8.73 -13.77
N LYS A 15 -15.34 -8.54 -13.66
CA LYS A 15 -16.17 -9.42 -12.84
C LYS A 15 -16.09 -10.82 -13.42
N ASP A 16 -15.92 -11.81 -12.56
CA ASP A 16 -15.78 -13.22 -12.93
C ASP A 16 -16.33 -14.07 -11.79
N GLU A 17 -17.58 -14.52 -11.94
CA GLU A 17 -18.31 -15.25 -10.90
C GLU A 17 -17.64 -16.58 -10.53
N GLU A 18 -16.99 -17.23 -11.48
CA GLU A 18 -16.27 -18.48 -11.24
C GLU A 18 -15.02 -18.24 -10.39
N ARG A 19 -14.28 -17.16 -10.67
CA ARG A 19 -13.11 -16.76 -9.88
C ARG A 19 -13.49 -16.19 -8.51
N GLU A 20 -14.66 -15.56 -8.40
CA GLU A 20 -15.14 -15.03 -7.10
C GLU A 20 -15.35 -16.14 -6.06
N ILE A 21 -15.63 -17.36 -6.49
CA ILE A 21 -15.72 -18.53 -5.60
C ILE A 21 -14.37 -18.79 -4.89
N TRP A 22 -13.25 -18.51 -5.56
CA TRP A 22 -11.91 -18.79 -5.06
C TRP A 22 -11.22 -17.56 -4.44
N ASP A 23 -11.33 -16.41 -5.08
CA ASP A 23 -10.56 -15.20 -4.77
C ASP A 23 -11.38 -14.14 -4.02
N GLY A 24 -12.68 -14.36 -3.84
CA GLY A 24 -13.61 -13.40 -3.26
C GLY A 24 -14.16 -12.41 -4.30
N PHE A 25 -15.03 -11.52 -3.81
CA PHE A 25 -15.80 -10.59 -4.61
C PHE A 25 -14.93 -9.63 -5.45
N ARG A 26 -15.37 -9.37 -6.69
CA ARG A 26 -14.79 -8.39 -7.61
C ARG A 26 -15.87 -7.44 -8.11
N HIS A 27 -15.64 -6.15 -8.02
CA HIS A 27 -16.61 -5.15 -8.53
C HIS A 27 -16.78 -5.23 -10.05
N GLY A 28 -15.71 -5.47 -10.81
CA GLY A 28 -15.68 -5.22 -12.24
C GLY A 28 -15.65 -3.72 -12.56
N PRO A 29 -15.36 -3.33 -13.82
CA PRO A 29 -15.21 -1.92 -14.18
C PRO A 29 -16.42 -1.05 -13.88
N GLU A 30 -17.62 -1.48 -14.26
CA GLU A 30 -18.85 -0.67 -14.15
C GLU A 30 -19.21 -0.38 -12.70
N ALA A 31 -19.20 -1.39 -11.84
CA ALA A 31 -19.52 -1.20 -10.41
C ALA A 31 -18.39 -0.46 -9.67
N ALA A 32 -17.13 -0.70 -10.05
CA ALA A 32 -15.99 0.03 -9.49
C ALA A 32 -16.01 1.52 -9.86
N GLN A 33 -16.37 1.85 -11.11
CA GLN A 33 -16.56 3.24 -11.54
C GLN A 33 -17.57 3.97 -10.65
N GLN A 34 -18.74 3.38 -10.47
CA GLN A 34 -19.82 3.98 -9.68
C GLN A 34 -19.45 4.08 -8.19
N MET A 35 -18.86 3.03 -7.64
CA MET A 35 -18.52 2.97 -6.21
C MET A 35 -17.42 3.92 -5.80
N PHE A 36 -16.38 4.07 -6.65
CA PHE A 36 -15.20 4.86 -6.34
C PHE A 36 -15.19 6.24 -7.00
N GLY A 37 -16.19 6.56 -7.83
CA GLY A 37 -16.36 7.89 -8.44
C GLY A 37 -15.38 8.21 -9.55
N PHE A 38 -14.86 7.20 -10.28
CA PHE A 38 -14.03 7.43 -11.46
C PHE A 38 -14.88 7.90 -12.65
N ASP A 39 -14.31 8.72 -13.51
CA ASP A 39 -14.99 9.18 -14.73
C ASP A 39 -15.26 8.02 -15.69
N GLU A 40 -14.30 7.13 -15.83
CA GLU A 40 -14.40 5.93 -16.67
C GLU A 40 -13.66 4.76 -16.00
N ALA A 41 -14.11 3.54 -16.27
CA ALA A 41 -13.40 2.32 -15.82
C ALA A 41 -13.36 1.28 -16.94
N TYR A 42 -12.23 0.61 -17.05
CA TYR A 42 -11.95 -0.37 -18.09
C TYR A 42 -11.37 -1.65 -17.51
N PRO A 43 -11.55 -2.77 -18.22
CA PRO A 43 -10.81 -3.98 -17.90
C PRO A 43 -9.30 -3.80 -17.95
N ILE A 44 -8.59 -4.39 -17.01
CA ILE A 44 -7.12 -4.29 -16.95
C ILE A 44 -6.40 -4.82 -18.18
N ASP A 45 -7.00 -5.80 -18.86
CA ASP A 45 -6.49 -6.38 -20.09
C ASP A 45 -6.57 -5.42 -21.31
N GLU A 46 -7.32 -4.32 -21.20
CA GLU A 46 -7.36 -3.27 -22.19
C GLU A 46 -6.30 -2.17 -21.97
N LEU A 47 -5.59 -2.18 -20.82
CA LEU A 47 -4.65 -1.13 -20.45
C LEU A 47 -3.59 -0.91 -21.54
N ASP A 48 -2.95 -1.97 -21.99
CA ASP A 48 -1.83 -1.88 -22.94
C ASP A 48 -2.26 -1.29 -24.29
N GLY A 49 -3.46 -1.62 -24.75
CA GLY A 49 -4.01 -1.10 -26.00
C GLY A 49 -4.46 0.36 -25.89
N ARG A 50 -4.83 0.84 -24.70
CA ARG A 50 -5.32 2.21 -24.49
C ARG A 50 -4.23 3.20 -24.11
N LEU A 51 -3.14 2.75 -23.50
CA LEU A 51 -2.06 3.63 -23.04
C LEU A 51 -1.47 4.53 -24.16
N PRO A 52 -1.23 4.06 -25.38
CA PRO A 52 -0.72 4.93 -26.46
C PRO A 52 -1.67 6.09 -26.78
N ASP A 53 -2.98 5.84 -26.81
CA ASP A 53 -3.97 6.88 -27.08
C ASP A 53 -4.08 7.89 -25.93
N LEU A 54 -4.00 7.40 -24.70
CA LEU A 54 -4.00 8.25 -23.50
C LEU A 54 -2.74 9.13 -23.40
N ALA A 55 -1.60 8.63 -23.89
CA ALA A 55 -0.34 9.36 -23.93
C ALA A 55 -0.21 10.31 -25.13
N SER A 56 -1.01 10.12 -26.18
CA SER A 56 -0.96 10.93 -27.40
C SER A 56 -1.31 12.39 -27.11
N ASP A 57 -0.56 13.30 -27.73
CA ASP A 57 -0.76 14.75 -27.66
C ASP A 57 -0.70 15.33 -26.23
N ARG A 58 -0.01 14.61 -25.33
CA ARG A 58 0.24 15.12 -23.97
C ARG A 58 1.63 15.72 -23.88
N PRO A 59 1.80 16.85 -23.16
CA PRO A 59 3.11 17.51 -23.04
C PRO A 59 4.07 16.70 -22.17
N ALA A 60 3.57 15.98 -21.18
CA ALA A 60 4.38 15.20 -20.25
C ALA A 60 3.65 13.93 -19.77
N LEU A 61 4.43 12.93 -19.43
CA LEU A 61 3.99 11.70 -18.77
C LEU A 61 4.60 11.65 -17.37
N PHE A 62 3.74 11.61 -16.34
CA PHE A 62 4.17 11.41 -14.96
C PHE A 62 4.00 9.94 -14.59
N THR A 63 5.06 9.31 -14.12
CA THR A 63 5.06 7.89 -13.79
C THR A 63 6.18 7.58 -12.78
N PRO A 64 6.04 6.57 -11.90
CA PRO A 64 7.17 6.13 -11.10
C PRO A 64 8.23 5.52 -12.01
N LEU A 65 9.47 6.01 -11.93
CA LEU A 65 10.60 5.54 -12.74
C LEU A 65 11.57 4.72 -11.90
N GLY A 66 12.04 3.60 -12.43
CA GLY A 66 13.07 2.77 -11.80
C GLY A 66 12.59 1.94 -10.61
N LEU A 67 11.30 1.92 -10.31
CA LEU A 67 10.72 1.15 -9.22
C LEU A 67 10.39 -0.29 -9.63
N PHE A 68 9.89 -0.46 -10.84
CA PHE A 68 9.43 -1.74 -11.35
C PHE A 68 9.77 -1.84 -12.84
N GLU A 69 10.85 -2.53 -13.15
CA GLU A 69 11.43 -2.61 -14.50
C GLU A 69 10.42 -3.03 -15.61
N PRO A 70 9.48 -3.97 -15.40
CA PRO A 70 8.45 -4.26 -16.41
C PRO A 70 7.57 -3.06 -16.75
N TRP A 71 7.30 -2.18 -15.78
CA TRP A 71 6.55 -0.95 -16.02
C TRP A 71 7.38 0.08 -16.80
N ASP A 72 8.65 0.25 -16.48
CA ASP A 72 9.54 1.14 -17.21
C ASP A 72 9.66 0.73 -18.69
N ARG A 73 9.75 -0.58 -18.95
CA ARG A 73 9.70 -1.12 -20.32
C ARG A 73 8.37 -0.82 -21.01
N LYS A 74 7.25 -0.96 -20.32
CA LYS A 74 5.93 -0.65 -20.84
C LYS A 74 5.82 0.83 -21.22
N VAL A 75 6.23 1.74 -20.35
CA VAL A 75 6.28 3.19 -20.61
C VAL A 75 7.11 3.49 -21.86
N SER A 76 8.28 2.90 -21.98
CA SER A 76 9.15 3.05 -23.15
C SER A 76 8.49 2.54 -24.44
N ALA A 77 7.79 1.40 -24.38
CA ALA A 77 7.05 0.84 -25.51
C ALA A 77 5.91 1.76 -25.96
N VAL A 78 5.11 2.28 -25.01
CA VAL A 78 4.04 3.24 -25.26
C VAL A 78 4.57 4.48 -25.98
N LEU A 79 5.64 5.09 -25.47
CA LEU A 79 6.25 6.27 -26.09
C LEU A 79 6.72 6.00 -27.53
N ASN A 80 7.32 4.83 -27.77
CA ASN A 80 7.77 4.45 -29.10
C ASN A 80 6.60 4.20 -30.05
N GLU A 81 5.51 3.62 -29.57
CA GLU A 81 4.30 3.44 -30.37
C GLU A 81 3.68 4.78 -30.75
N VAL A 82 3.56 5.74 -29.82
CA VAL A 82 3.06 7.09 -30.15
C VAL A 82 3.99 7.79 -31.14
N ARG A 83 5.31 7.72 -30.95
CA ARG A 83 6.31 8.28 -31.91
C ARG A 83 6.18 7.68 -33.31
N ALA A 84 5.86 6.40 -33.41
CA ALA A 84 5.63 5.77 -34.71
C ALA A 84 4.42 6.34 -35.47
N ARG A 85 3.48 6.97 -34.76
CA ARG A 85 2.27 7.60 -35.29
C ARG A 85 2.48 9.06 -35.76
N VAL A 86 3.71 9.60 -35.72
CA VAL A 86 4.01 11.01 -36.05
C VAL A 86 3.48 11.45 -37.43
N ARG A 87 3.44 10.54 -38.41
CA ARG A 87 2.90 10.84 -39.75
C ARG A 87 1.39 11.10 -39.77
N THR A 88 0.66 10.73 -38.73
CA THR A 88 -0.77 11.02 -38.57
C THR A 88 -1.03 12.34 -37.86
N GLY A 89 0.03 13.09 -37.50
CA GLY A 89 -0.06 14.35 -36.78
C GLY A 89 -0.09 14.22 -35.25
N VAL A 90 0.03 13.00 -34.72
CA VAL A 90 0.04 12.73 -33.28
C VAL A 90 1.45 13.03 -32.72
N ALA A 91 1.51 13.74 -31.59
CA ALA A 91 2.76 14.01 -30.85
C ALA A 91 2.90 13.10 -29.63
N ALA A 92 4.11 12.61 -29.39
CA ALA A 92 4.44 11.90 -28.16
C ALA A 92 4.82 12.90 -27.05
N PRO A 93 4.63 12.54 -25.76
CA PRO A 93 5.11 13.35 -24.64
C PRO A 93 6.59 13.70 -24.79
N GLU A 94 6.91 14.97 -24.62
CA GLU A 94 8.30 15.45 -24.68
C GLU A 94 9.06 15.16 -23.39
N GLN A 95 8.34 15.01 -22.27
CA GLN A 95 8.90 14.81 -20.95
C GLN A 95 8.34 13.55 -20.30
N VAL A 96 9.22 12.82 -19.61
CA VAL A 96 8.85 11.75 -18.70
C VAL A 96 9.37 12.13 -17.33
N ILE A 97 8.45 12.30 -16.38
CA ILE A 97 8.75 12.87 -15.07
C ILE A 97 8.48 11.81 -13.99
N ASP A 98 9.44 11.63 -13.09
CA ASP A 98 9.22 10.78 -11.93
C ASP A 98 8.23 11.43 -10.97
N ILE A 99 7.06 10.81 -10.84
CA ILE A 99 5.96 11.32 -10.01
C ILE A 99 6.26 11.21 -8.51
N ARG A 100 7.23 10.38 -8.08
CA ARG A 100 7.49 10.12 -6.66
C ARG A 100 7.80 11.38 -5.88
N ALA A 101 8.60 12.28 -6.43
CA ALA A 101 8.95 13.53 -5.75
C ALA A 101 7.71 14.39 -5.46
N ALA A 102 6.73 14.43 -6.37
CA ALA A 102 5.48 15.14 -6.16
C ALA A 102 4.61 14.46 -5.09
N LEU A 103 4.47 13.13 -5.17
CA LEU A 103 3.72 12.35 -4.18
C LEU A 103 4.35 12.44 -2.79
N ASP A 104 5.66 12.34 -2.68
CA ASP A 104 6.37 12.47 -1.40
C ASP A 104 6.13 13.84 -0.78
N HIS A 105 6.13 14.90 -1.60
CA HIS A 105 5.85 16.25 -1.14
C HIS A 105 4.40 16.41 -0.66
N MET A 106 3.43 15.84 -1.38
CA MET A 106 2.02 15.84 -0.97
C MET A 106 1.81 15.07 0.35
N ARG A 107 2.53 13.96 0.53
CA ARG A 107 2.43 13.11 1.72
C ARG A 107 3.16 13.66 2.95
N LEU A 108 3.97 14.69 2.79
CA LEU A 108 4.75 15.29 3.89
C LEU A 108 3.83 15.90 4.96
N VAL A 109 2.79 16.61 4.53
CA VAL A 109 1.80 17.23 5.42
C VAL A 109 0.49 16.44 5.32
N LYS A 110 0.09 15.84 6.46
CA LYS A 110 -1.11 14.99 6.55
C LYS A 110 -2.36 15.85 6.66
N ASP A 111 -3.40 15.47 5.93
CA ASP A 111 -4.72 16.07 6.07
C ASP A 111 -5.46 15.56 7.32
N GLU A 112 -6.68 16.08 7.56
CA GLU A 112 -7.48 15.73 8.73
C GLU A 112 -7.92 14.25 8.73
N HIS A 113 -8.15 13.68 7.54
CA HIS A 113 -8.53 12.27 7.40
C HIS A 113 -7.36 11.35 7.73
N GLU A 114 -6.18 11.63 7.16
CA GLU A 114 -4.94 10.90 7.45
C GLU A 114 -4.59 10.98 8.96
N VAL A 115 -4.68 12.16 9.55
CA VAL A 115 -4.47 12.35 11.00
C VAL A 115 -5.46 11.54 11.82
N ALA A 116 -6.73 11.45 11.42
CA ALA A 116 -7.72 10.64 12.12
C ALA A 116 -7.39 9.14 12.06
N LEU A 117 -6.95 8.63 10.90
CA LEU A 117 -6.48 7.24 10.75
C LEU A 117 -5.24 6.96 11.60
N MET A 118 -4.25 7.83 11.57
CA MET A 118 -3.04 7.73 12.40
C MET A 118 -3.36 7.70 13.90
N ARG A 119 -4.28 8.57 14.36
CA ARG A 119 -4.73 8.57 15.76
C ARG A 119 -5.43 7.27 16.12
N ARG A 120 -6.23 6.70 15.21
CA ARG A 120 -6.88 5.42 15.44
C ARG A 120 -5.86 4.29 15.54
N ALA A 121 -4.91 4.20 14.63
CA ALA A 121 -3.82 3.21 14.66
C ALA A 121 -2.99 3.34 15.95
N ALA A 122 -2.64 4.56 16.36
CA ALA A 122 -1.92 4.81 17.61
C ALA A 122 -2.71 4.38 18.85
N ALA A 123 -4.03 4.61 18.88
CA ALA A 123 -4.89 4.18 19.99
C ALA A 123 -4.95 2.63 20.09
N LEU A 124 -5.05 1.93 18.96
CA LEU A 124 -5.03 0.47 18.91
C LEU A 124 -3.68 -0.08 19.38
N SER A 125 -2.59 0.48 18.85
CA SER A 125 -1.23 0.07 19.25
C SER A 125 -0.98 0.31 20.74
N SER A 126 -1.39 1.45 21.28
CA SER A 126 -1.31 1.75 22.72
C SER A 126 -2.13 0.76 23.57
N GLY A 127 -3.33 0.37 23.11
CA GLY A 127 -4.14 -0.66 23.75
C GLY A 127 -3.43 -2.02 23.80
N ALA A 128 -2.80 -2.42 22.70
CA ALA A 128 -2.07 -3.67 22.59
C ALA A 128 -0.84 -3.70 23.52
N HIS A 129 -0.08 -2.60 23.60
CA HIS A 129 1.03 -2.50 24.55
C HIS A 129 0.57 -2.60 26.00
N ARG A 130 -0.54 -1.96 26.37
CA ARG A 130 -1.11 -2.09 27.72
C ARG A 130 -1.50 -3.55 28.00
N ARG A 131 -2.17 -4.21 27.05
CA ARG A 131 -2.53 -5.61 27.17
C ARG A 131 -1.28 -6.50 27.34
N ALA A 132 -0.25 -6.27 26.54
CA ALA A 132 1.02 -6.99 26.68
C ALA A 132 1.63 -6.82 28.07
N MET A 133 1.69 -5.61 28.60
CA MET A 133 2.18 -5.33 29.97
C MET A 133 1.34 -6.05 31.04
N GLU A 134 0.01 -6.07 30.90
CA GLU A 134 -0.90 -6.72 31.87
C GLU A 134 -0.79 -8.26 31.82
N ARG A 135 -0.50 -8.83 30.66
CA ARG A 135 -0.51 -10.27 30.42
C ARG A 135 0.83 -10.94 30.62
N THR A 136 1.92 -10.25 30.32
CA THR A 136 3.27 -10.81 30.41
C THR A 136 3.56 -11.41 31.78
N ARG A 137 4.14 -12.62 31.80
CA ARG A 137 4.54 -13.34 33.00
C ARG A 137 5.92 -13.98 32.81
N PRO A 138 6.73 -14.09 33.86
CA PRO A 138 7.94 -14.89 33.82
C PRO A 138 7.64 -16.32 33.38
N GLY A 139 8.52 -16.89 32.58
CA GLY A 139 8.37 -18.23 32.03
C GLY A 139 7.62 -18.32 30.72
N TRP A 140 6.95 -17.24 30.27
CA TRP A 140 6.42 -17.16 28.92
C TRP A 140 7.55 -17.03 27.90
N HIS A 141 7.25 -17.41 26.66
CA HIS A 141 8.11 -17.12 25.53
C HIS A 141 7.72 -15.77 24.90
N GLU A 142 8.66 -15.13 24.26
CA GLU A 142 8.48 -13.85 23.58
C GLU A 142 7.32 -13.87 22.57
N TYR A 143 7.16 -14.96 21.79
CA TYR A 143 6.04 -15.12 20.85
C TYR A 143 4.67 -15.16 21.54
N GLN A 144 4.58 -15.53 22.83
CA GLN A 144 3.30 -15.49 23.54
C GLN A 144 2.87 -14.05 23.83
N VAL A 145 3.83 -13.16 24.07
CA VAL A 145 3.55 -11.72 24.19
C VAL A 145 3.21 -11.11 22.84
N GLU A 146 3.92 -11.51 21.78
CA GLU A 146 3.57 -11.13 20.41
C GLU A 146 2.13 -11.52 20.05
N ALA A 147 1.71 -12.72 20.41
CA ALA A 147 0.34 -13.19 20.19
C ALA A 147 -0.71 -12.29 20.88
N GLU A 148 -0.42 -11.76 22.08
CA GLU A 148 -1.30 -10.81 22.77
C GLU A 148 -1.40 -9.48 22.04
N LEU A 149 -0.29 -8.99 21.46
CA LEU A 149 -0.26 -7.77 20.64
C LEU A 149 -1.09 -7.94 19.36
N VAL A 150 -0.83 -9.00 18.61
CA VAL A 150 -1.54 -9.32 17.36
C VAL A 150 -3.04 -9.53 17.60
N HIS A 151 -3.39 -10.27 18.66
CA HIS A 151 -4.79 -10.45 19.05
C HIS A 151 -5.48 -9.11 19.27
N GLU A 152 -4.86 -8.18 19.99
CA GLU A 152 -5.46 -6.88 20.28
C GLU A 152 -5.61 -6.02 19.02
N PHE A 153 -4.62 -6.04 18.13
CA PHE A 153 -4.70 -5.35 16.84
C PHE A 153 -5.90 -5.84 16.02
N LEU A 154 -5.96 -7.15 15.76
CA LEU A 154 -7.00 -7.75 14.93
C LEU A 154 -8.40 -7.65 15.55
N ARG A 155 -8.51 -7.85 16.86
CA ARG A 155 -9.79 -7.73 17.60
C ARG A 155 -10.43 -6.36 17.44
N HIS A 156 -9.62 -5.30 17.31
CA HIS A 156 -10.11 -3.93 17.19
C HIS A 156 -10.12 -3.38 15.75
N GLY A 157 -9.96 -4.26 14.77
CA GLY A 157 -10.17 -3.98 13.35
C GLY A 157 -8.93 -3.48 12.61
N ALA A 158 -7.72 -3.67 13.15
CA ALA A 158 -6.51 -3.53 12.35
C ALA A 158 -6.46 -4.64 11.30
N GLN A 159 -5.88 -4.34 10.14
CA GLN A 159 -5.76 -5.29 9.03
C GLN A 159 -4.64 -6.31 9.27
N SER A 160 -3.55 -5.84 9.86
CA SER A 160 -2.35 -6.65 10.13
C SER A 160 -1.45 -5.93 11.14
N VAL A 161 -0.29 -6.51 11.43
CA VAL A 161 0.85 -5.78 11.98
C VAL A 161 1.42 -4.85 10.90
N ALA A 162 1.88 -3.66 11.28
CA ALA A 162 2.51 -2.70 10.37
C ALA A 162 3.92 -3.15 9.93
N TYR A 163 4.58 -3.91 10.79
CA TYR A 163 5.90 -4.53 10.58
C TYR A 163 6.03 -5.74 11.52
N PRO A 164 6.95 -6.69 11.25
CA PRO A 164 7.20 -7.81 12.16
C PRO A 164 7.51 -7.30 13.56
N SER A 165 6.69 -7.68 14.53
CA SER A 165 6.83 -7.21 15.91
C SER A 165 8.14 -7.69 16.52
N ILE A 166 8.80 -6.83 17.28
CA ILE A 166 9.97 -7.16 18.08
C ILE A 166 9.50 -7.35 19.51
N VAL A 167 9.74 -8.54 20.06
CA VAL A 167 9.49 -8.88 21.47
C VAL A 167 10.77 -9.50 21.99
N ALA A 168 11.61 -8.73 22.65
CA ALA A 168 12.98 -9.07 22.96
C ALA A 168 13.24 -9.04 24.48
N SER A 169 13.55 -10.17 25.09
CA SER A 169 13.81 -10.29 26.52
C SER A 169 15.29 -10.42 26.85
N GLY A 170 15.71 -9.90 27.99
CA GLY A 170 17.06 -10.01 28.49
C GLY A 170 18.12 -9.58 27.44
N PRO A 171 19.09 -10.46 27.09
CA PRO A 171 20.13 -10.12 26.12
C PRO A 171 19.61 -9.81 24.71
N ASN A 172 18.45 -10.36 24.32
CA ASN A 172 17.84 -10.09 23.00
C ASN A 172 17.42 -8.64 22.86
N ALA A 173 17.10 -7.95 23.96
CA ALA A 173 16.76 -6.52 23.94
C ALA A 173 17.92 -5.61 23.48
N CYS A 174 19.14 -6.15 23.35
CA CYS A 174 20.28 -5.45 22.78
C CYS A 174 20.41 -5.63 21.26
N VAL A 175 19.57 -6.46 20.62
CA VAL A 175 19.54 -6.68 19.18
C VAL A 175 18.51 -5.77 18.54
N LEU A 176 18.96 -4.82 17.73
CA LEU A 176 18.12 -3.71 17.24
C LEU A 176 16.88 -4.19 16.45
N HIS A 177 17.02 -5.16 15.57
CA HIS A 177 15.93 -5.74 14.77
C HIS A 177 15.75 -7.22 15.07
N TYR A 178 15.64 -7.56 16.35
CA TYR A 178 15.35 -8.92 16.78
C TYR A 178 13.96 -9.38 16.33
N ARG A 179 13.86 -10.55 15.72
CA ARG A 179 12.60 -11.04 15.12
C ARG A 179 12.24 -12.49 15.47
N ASP A 180 13.14 -13.22 16.09
CA ASP A 180 12.91 -14.65 16.38
C ASP A 180 11.80 -14.84 17.42
N ASN A 181 11.70 -13.93 18.40
CA ASN A 181 10.68 -13.89 19.44
C ASN A 181 10.47 -15.25 20.12
N ASP A 182 11.52 -16.05 20.29
CA ASP A 182 11.42 -17.45 20.70
C ASP A 182 11.99 -17.75 22.10
N ARG A 183 12.68 -16.78 22.70
CA ARG A 183 13.33 -16.97 23.99
C ARG A 183 12.30 -17.06 25.12
N ARG A 184 12.54 -17.97 26.08
CA ARG A 184 11.80 -18.03 27.33
C ARG A 184 12.27 -16.93 28.28
N MET A 185 11.37 -16.09 28.73
CA MET A 185 11.61 -14.93 29.61
C MET A 185 11.86 -15.41 31.05
N ALA A 186 12.87 -14.87 31.69
CA ALA A 186 13.13 -15.09 33.12
C ALA A 186 12.57 -13.94 33.98
N ASP A 187 12.37 -14.19 35.26
CA ASP A 187 11.94 -13.17 36.20
C ASP A 187 13.05 -12.13 36.40
N GLY A 188 12.64 -10.88 36.49
CA GLY A 188 13.56 -9.72 36.65
C GLY A 188 14.28 -9.26 35.39
N GLU A 189 14.06 -9.90 34.23
CA GLU A 189 14.61 -9.39 32.96
C GLU A 189 13.80 -8.24 32.39
N LEU A 190 14.47 -7.37 31.64
CA LEU A 190 13.81 -6.37 30.81
C LEU A 190 13.19 -7.03 29.58
N LEU A 191 12.02 -6.52 29.19
CA LEU A 191 11.35 -6.86 27.95
C LEU A 191 11.20 -5.59 27.10
N LEU A 192 11.82 -5.60 25.93
CA LEU A 192 11.65 -4.57 24.91
C LEU A 192 10.54 -5.04 23.93
N ILE A 193 9.61 -4.15 23.64
CA ILE A 193 8.58 -4.38 22.62
C ILE A 193 8.60 -3.20 21.66
N ASP A 194 8.72 -3.53 20.37
CA ASP A 194 8.51 -2.59 19.27
C ASP A 194 7.47 -3.21 18.33
N ALA A 195 6.26 -2.66 18.35
CA ALA A 195 5.11 -3.19 17.62
C ALA A 195 4.10 -2.10 17.29
N GLY A 196 3.51 -2.18 16.12
CA GLY A 196 2.45 -1.31 15.67
C GLY A 196 1.49 -2.04 14.73
N CYS A 197 0.29 -1.50 14.55
CA CYS A 197 -0.72 -2.08 13.67
C CYS A 197 -0.89 -1.29 12.38
N GLU A 198 -1.26 -1.98 11.31
CA GLU A 198 -1.74 -1.41 10.06
C GLU A 198 -3.24 -1.18 10.14
N TYR A 199 -3.68 0.06 9.91
CA TYR A 199 -5.07 0.46 9.96
C TYR A 199 -5.46 1.37 8.80
N ARG A 200 -6.04 0.76 7.75
CA ARG A 200 -6.63 1.43 6.58
C ARG A 200 -5.70 2.35 5.78
N GLY A 201 -4.45 1.98 5.59
CA GLY A 201 -3.58 2.68 4.64
C GLY A 201 -2.18 2.84 5.01
#